data_523dbb1d7de297645dbac17ec9c5d874
#
_entry.id   523dbb1d7de297645dbac17ec9c5d874
#
_cell.length_a   1.000
_cell.length_b   1.000
_cell.length_c   1.000
_cell.angle_alpha   90.00
_cell.angle_beta   90.00
_cell.angle_gamma   90.00
#
_symmetry.space_group_name_H-M   'P 1'
#
loop_
_entity.id
_entity.type
_entity.pdbx_description
1 polymer ?
#
loop_
_entity_poly.entity_id
_entity_poly.type
_entity_poly.pdbx_seq_one_letter_code
_entity_poly.pdbx_strand_id
1 'polypeptide(L)'
;LGALGLWLVMVVVAHLVYGLAVALLDSAVAQRLRVVATQAVELRRMLRRLLAGIVLLTWLLGMLTLLGLTSDVFSALQSFLDSDLAIGEVTLSTGSIVAGLAVLAGTWLLVKTVRLLLDVEILPRMVRRRGVAFALSALVRYTLITAGVLLALAAMGIDLTKVTVIAGALGVGIGFGLQSVVNNFLSGLILLVERPVTAGDVVQIGDTQGVVVGIGVRSTTVRTPAGAEVIVPNADLITK
;
A
#
# COMPACT_ATOMS: atom_id res chain seq x y z
N LEU A 1 41.90 22.17 -3.82
CA LEU A 1 41.27 21.28 -2.76
C LEU A 1 39.78 21.09 -2.92
N GLY A 2 39.08 21.78 -3.90
CA GLY A 2 37.61 21.84 -3.93
C GLY A 2 36.90 20.51 -4.25
N ALA A 3 36.96 20.01 -5.49
CA ALA A 3 36.08 18.91 -5.95
C ALA A 3 36.54 17.53 -5.52
N LEU A 4 37.82 17.27 -5.60
CA LEU A 4 38.43 15.97 -5.19
C LEU A 4 38.29 15.77 -3.67
N GLY A 5 38.50 16.82 -2.87
CA GLY A 5 38.36 16.75 -1.42
C GLY A 5 36.88 16.51 -1.00
N LEU A 6 35.94 17.20 -1.62
CA LEU A 6 34.51 17.00 -1.40
C LEU A 6 34.05 15.60 -1.79
N TRP A 7 34.51 15.10 -2.94
CA TRP A 7 34.22 13.73 -3.40
C TRP A 7 34.74 12.67 -2.41
N LEU A 8 35.99 12.85 -1.94
CA LEU A 8 36.60 11.93 -0.97
C LEU A 8 35.81 11.87 0.35
N VAL A 9 35.42 13.05 0.88
CA VAL A 9 34.60 13.15 2.10
C VAL A 9 33.27 12.43 1.89
N MET A 10 32.62 12.64 0.75
CA MET A 10 31.32 12.03 0.46
C MET A 10 31.41 10.52 0.29
N VAL A 11 32.46 10.01 -0.36
CA VAL A 11 32.70 8.57 -0.47
C VAL A 11 32.88 7.96 0.92
N VAL A 12 33.65 8.62 1.79
CA VAL A 12 33.85 8.17 3.18
C VAL A 12 32.53 8.18 3.96
N VAL A 13 31.77 9.27 3.89
CA VAL A 13 30.44 9.37 4.54
C VAL A 13 29.49 8.28 4.03
N ALA A 14 29.44 8.05 2.71
CA ALA A 14 28.60 6.99 2.14
C ALA A 14 29.00 5.60 2.62
N HIS A 15 30.31 5.32 2.75
CA HIS A 15 30.79 4.05 3.31
C HIS A 15 30.44 3.90 4.79
N LEU A 16 30.52 4.97 5.58
CA LEU A 16 30.13 4.95 7.00
C LEU A 16 28.62 4.72 7.15
N VAL A 17 27.80 5.42 6.35
CA VAL A 17 26.33 5.24 6.34
C VAL A 17 25.97 3.82 5.88
N TYR A 18 26.65 3.30 4.86
CA TYR A 18 26.47 1.92 4.42
C TYR A 18 26.82 0.92 5.52
N GLY A 19 27.98 1.10 6.17
CA GLY A 19 28.42 0.24 7.28
C GLY A 19 27.45 0.25 8.44
N LEU A 20 26.96 1.44 8.83
CA LEU A 20 25.95 1.59 9.88
C LEU A 20 24.63 0.91 9.50
N ALA A 21 24.16 1.11 8.28
CA ALA A 21 22.92 0.50 7.82
C ALA A 21 23.01 -1.03 7.72
N VAL A 22 24.16 -1.56 7.30
CA VAL A 22 24.42 -3.02 7.31
C VAL A 22 24.45 -3.54 8.75
N ALA A 23 25.11 -2.84 9.68
CA ALA A 23 25.14 -3.22 11.09
C ALA A 23 23.71 -3.20 11.71
N LEU A 24 22.87 -2.23 11.33
CA LEU A 24 21.47 -2.19 11.74
C LEU A 24 20.68 -3.37 11.16
N LEU A 25 20.87 -3.73 9.89
CA LEU A 25 20.25 -4.90 9.27
C LEU A 25 20.71 -6.22 9.91
N ASP A 26 21.94 -6.27 10.41
CA ASP A 26 22.50 -7.44 11.09
C ASP A 26 22.16 -7.47 12.59
N SER A 27 21.51 -6.42 13.11
CA SER A 27 21.09 -6.36 14.51
C SER A 27 20.06 -7.45 14.83
N ALA A 28 20.10 -7.96 16.07
CA ALA A 28 19.14 -8.98 16.55
C ALA A 28 17.67 -8.53 16.45
N VAL A 29 17.42 -7.21 16.48
CA VAL A 29 16.09 -6.63 16.35
C VAL A 29 15.62 -6.67 14.89
N ALA A 30 16.48 -6.27 13.95
CA ALA A 30 16.15 -6.30 12.53
C ALA A 30 15.98 -7.73 12.00
N GLN A 31 16.77 -8.68 12.49
CA GLN A 31 16.68 -10.10 12.10
C GLN A 31 15.42 -10.81 12.62
N ARG A 32 14.67 -10.22 13.58
CA ARG A 32 13.34 -10.69 13.96
C ARG A 32 12.29 -10.47 12.87
N LEU A 33 12.56 -9.55 11.94
CA LEU A 33 11.74 -9.33 10.76
C LEU A 33 12.09 -10.38 9.71
N ARG A 34 11.12 -11.20 9.31
CA ARG A 34 11.30 -12.25 8.28
C ARG A 34 11.79 -11.67 6.95
N VAL A 35 11.35 -10.45 6.60
CA VAL A 35 11.80 -9.73 5.40
C VAL A 35 13.30 -9.52 5.42
N VAL A 36 13.86 -9.07 6.55
CA VAL A 36 15.31 -8.84 6.69
C VAL A 36 16.07 -10.17 6.65
N ALA A 37 15.58 -11.19 7.37
CA ALA A 37 16.21 -12.49 7.41
C ALA A 37 16.24 -13.20 6.04
N THR A 38 15.19 -13.04 5.22
CA THR A 38 15.08 -13.73 3.92
C THR A 38 15.67 -12.95 2.75
N GLN A 39 15.72 -11.62 2.82
CA GLN A 39 16.13 -10.76 1.71
C GLN A 39 17.30 -9.81 2.05
N ALA A 40 18.09 -10.11 3.08
CA ALA A 40 19.22 -9.28 3.51
C ALA A 40 20.19 -8.95 2.34
N VAL A 41 20.46 -9.89 1.44
CA VAL A 41 21.35 -9.71 0.31
C VAL A 41 20.80 -8.69 -0.70
N GLU A 42 19.49 -8.75 -1.01
CA GLU A 42 18.87 -7.79 -1.92
C GLU A 42 18.77 -6.39 -1.30
N LEU A 43 18.41 -6.30 -0.02
CA LEU A 43 18.37 -5.05 0.73
C LEU A 43 19.76 -4.36 0.75
N ARG A 44 20.82 -5.11 1.03
CA ARG A 44 22.21 -4.59 0.99
C ARG A 44 22.59 -4.11 -0.42
N ARG A 45 22.22 -4.85 -1.46
CA ARG A 45 22.47 -4.47 -2.85
C ARG A 45 21.71 -3.21 -3.24
N MET A 46 20.44 -3.10 -2.85
CA MET A 46 19.61 -1.93 -3.09
C MET A 46 20.17 -0.69 -2.36
N LEU A 47 20.51 -0.83 -1.08
CA LEU A 47 21.13 0.23 -0.27
C LEU A 47 22.43 0.73 -0.88
N ARG A 48 23.31 -0.19 -1.29
CA ARG A 48 24.57 0.16 -1.96
C ARG A 48 24.34 0.94 -3.26
N ARG A 49 23.35 0.54 -4.08
CA ARG A 49 23.00 1.25 -5.32
C ARG A 49 22.47 2.65 -5.06
N LEU A 50 21.60 2.79 -4.05
CA LEU A 50 21.03 4.09 -3.65
C LEU A 50 22.12 5.04 -3.16
N LEU A 51 23.00 4.57 -2.27
CA LEU A 51 24.11 5.39 -1.78
C LEU A 51 25.11 5.75 -2.88
N ALA A 52 25.43 4.82 -3.78
CA ALA A 52 26.28 5.11 -4.94
C ALA A 52 25.62 6.15 -5.86
N GLY A 53 24.32 6.08 -6.09
CA GLY A 53 23.58 7.08 -6.86
C GLY A 53 23.60 8.47 -6.20
N ILE A 54 23.41 8.54 -4.88
CA ILE A 54 23.49 9.80 -4.11
C ILE A 54 24.88 10.40 -4.20
N VAL A 55 25.93 9.60 -4.01
CA VAL A 55 27.33 10.05 -4.11
C VAL A 55 27.63 10.58 -5.51
N LEU A 56 27.19 9.88 -6.56
CA LEU A 56 27.37 10.31 -7.94
C LEU A 56 26.64 11.62 -8.23
N LEU A 57 25.39 11.73 -7.81
CA LEU A 57 24.57 12.93 -8.02
C LEU A 57 25.16 14.15 -7.32
N THR A 58 25.55 14.01 -6.06
CA THR A 58 26.14 15.11 -5.28
C THR A 58 27.52 15.47 -5.79
N TRP A 59 28.32 14.51 -6.28
CA TRP A 59 29.59 14.80 -6.95
C TRP A 59 29.37 15.58 -8.25
N LEU A 60 28.39 15.16 -9.07
CA LEU A 60 28.04 15.85 -10.31
C LEU A 60 27.59 17.29 -10.05
N LEU A 61 26.71 17.50 -9.05
CA LEU A 61 26.30 18.82 -8.64
C LEU A 61 27.47 19.68 -8.14
N GLY A 62 28.37 19.09 -7.34
CA GLY A 62 29.59 19.77 -6.89
C GLY A 62 30.52 20.14 -8.04
N MET A 63 30.64 19.28 -9.04
CA MET A 63 31.43 19.57 -10.25
C MET A 63 30.83 20.70 -11.08
N LEU A 64 29.48 20.71 -11.26
CA LEU A 64 28.76 21.77 -11.95
C LEU A 64 28.92 23.12 -11.24
N THR A 65 28.88 23.13 -9.89
CA THR A 65 29.09 24.37 -9.11
C THR A 65 30.51 24.92 -9.29
N LEU A 66 31.51 24.06 -9.31
CA LEU A 66 32.90 24.48 -9.50
C LEU A 66 33.19 25.02 -10.90
N LEU A 67 32.51 24.47 -11.91
CA LEU A 67 32.61 24.95 -13.29
C LEU A 67 31.76 26.20 -13.56
N GLY A 68 30.98 26.67 -12.59
CA GLY A 68 30.08 27.79 -12.75
C GLY A 68 28.89 27.54 -13.67
N LEU A 69 28.66 26.26 -14.05
CA LEU A 69 27.62 25.83 -15.00
C LEU A 69 26.25 25.56 -14.35
N THR A 70 26.13 25.75 -13.05
CA THR A 70 24.88 25.45 -12.32
C THR A 70 23.69 26.27 -12.81
N SER A 71 23.91 27.58 -13.05
CA SER A 71 22.85 28.48 -13.57
C SER A 71 22.39 28.06 -14.96
N ASP A 72 23.36 27.74 -15.84
CA ASP A 72 23.08 27.38 -17.24
C ASP A 72 22.38 26.04 -17.36
N VAL A 73 22.83 25.05 -16.60
CA VAL A 73 22.18 23.72 -16.54
C VAL A 73 20.79 23.81 -15.90
N PHE A 74 20.65 24.61 -14.84
CA PHE A 74 19.35 24.80 -14.18
C PHE A 74 18.35 25.51 -15.08
N SER A 75 18.78 26.60 -15.78
CA SER A 75 17.92 27.30 -16.72
C SER A 75 17.54 26.45 -17.93
N ALA A 76 18.49 25.66 -18.48
CA ALA A 76 18.22 24.72 -19.56
C ALA A 76 17.26 23.60 -19.11
N LEU A 77 17.41 23.09 -17.90
CA LEU A 77 16.49 22.10 -17.34
C LEU A 77 15.10 22.71 -17.14
N GLN A 78 15.03 23.93 -16.59
CA GLN A 78 13.76 24.63 -16.42
C GLN A 78 13.06 24.86 -17.76
N SER A 79 13.76 25.40 -18.77
CA SER A 79 13.18 25.61 -20.10
C SER A 79 12.74 24.31 -20.77
N PHE A 80 13.44 23.20 -20.53
CA PHE A 80 13.04 21.87 -21.00
C PHE A 80 11.77 21.37 -20.28
N LEU A 81 11.69 21.52 -18.96
CA LEU A 81 10.52 21.11 -18.19
C LEU A 81 9.29 21.97 -18.47
N ASP A 82 9.49 23.27 -18.78
CA ASP A 82 8.44 24.21 -19.13
C ASP A 82 8.03 24.14 -20.60
N SER A 83 8.72 23.30 -21.41
CA SER A 83 8.34 23.10 -22.82
C SER A 83 6.99 22.40 -22.93
N ASP A 84 6.05 23.03 -23.65
CA ASP A 84 4.71 22.51 -23.88
C ASP A 84 4.69 21.55 -25.06
N LEU A 85 4.12 20.39 -24.81
CA LEU A 85 3.78 19.39 -25.82
C LEU A 85 2.27 19.43 -26.05
N ALA A 86 1.85 19.96 -27.20
CA ALA A 86 0.45 19.97 -27.61
C ALA A 86 0.10 18.62 -28.24
N ILE A 87 -0.75 17.85 -27.60
CA ILE A 87 -1.30 16.59 -28.15
C ILE A 87 -2.82 16.78 -28.26
N GLY A 88 -3.27 17.23 -29.44
CA GLY A 88 -4.67 17.57 -29.67
C GLY A 88 -5.11 18.79 -28.87
N GLU A 89 -6.17 18.67 -28.08
CA GLU A 89 -6.70 19.74 -27.23
C GLU A 89 -6.01 19.83 -25.85
N VAL A 90 -5.10 18.88 -25.54
CA VAL A 90 -4.43 18.82 -24.24
C VAL A 90 -3.00 19.35 -24.39
N THR A 91 -2.69 20.44 -23.69
CA THR A 91 -1.33 20.95 -23.54
C THR A 91 -0.71 20.35 -22.27
N LEU A 92 0.32 19.53 -22.44
CA LEU A 92 1.08 18.94 -21.34
C LEU A 92 2.48 19.53 -21.32
N SER A 93 2.93 20.04 -20.18
CA SER A 93 4.33 20.42 -20.05
C SER A 93 5.20 19.16 -19.92
N THR A 94 6.43 19.21 -20.43
CA THR A 94 7.40 18.12 -20.25
C THR A 94 7.60 17.80 -18.77
N GLY A 95 7.58 18.84 -17.90
CA GLY A 95 7.66 18.70 -16.46
C GLY A 95 6.50 17.90 -15.86
N SER A 96 5.27 18.13 -16.34
CA SER A 96 4.10 17.39 -15.87
C SER A 96 4.18 15.88 -16.26
N ILE A 97 4.68 15.59 -17.45
CA ILE A 97 4.92 14.21 -17.89
C ILE A 97 5.97 13.54 -16.98
N VAL A 98 7.09 14.21 -16.72
CA VAL A 98 8.13 13.70 -15.82
C VAL A 98 7.58 13.50 -14.41
N ALA A 99 6.76 14.42 -13.90
CA ALA A 99 6.10 14.29 -12.60
C ALA A 99 5.17 13.06 -12.57
N GLY A 100 4.36 12.86 -13.59
CA GLY A 100 3.49 11.68 -13.71
C GLY A 100 4.27 10.36 -13.74
N LEU A 101 5.36 10.31 -14.52
CA LEU A 101 6.25 9.15 -14.56
C LEU A 101 6.94 8.89 -13.21
N ALA A 102 7.35 9.94 -12.51
CA ALA A 102 7.92 9.83 -11.16
C ALA A 102 6.88 9.26 -10.16
N VAL A 103 5.62 9.69 -10.24
CA VAL A 103 4.52 9.13 -9.44
C VAL A 103 4.28 7.66 -9.77
N LEU A 104 4.30 7.26 -11.04
CA LEU A 104 4.17 5.85 -11.45
C LEU A 104 5.33 5.00 -10.92
N ALA A 105 6.56 5.49 -11.01
CA ALA A 105 7.74 4.81 -10.47
C ALA A 105 7.65 4.67 -8.93
N GLY A 106 7.21 5.73 -8.23
CA GLY A 106 6.95 5.72 -6.80
C GLY A 106 5.85 4.73 -6.42
N THR A 107 4.76 4.71 -7.18
CA THR A 107 3.66 3.75 -7.01
C THR A 107 4.14 2.31 -7.18
N TRP A 108 4.91 2.03 -8.23
CA TRP A 108 5.48 0.70 -8.46
C TRP A 108 6.36 0.25 -7.29
N LEU A 109 7.22 1.15 -6.78
CA LEU A 109 8.05 0.87 -5.62
C LEU A 109 7.21 0.64 -4.35
N LEU A 110 6.19 1.47 -4.13
CA LEU A 110 5.26 1.33 -3.00
C LEU A 110 4.53 -0.01 -3.05
N VAL A 111 3.95 -0.37 -4.21
CA VAL A 111 3.25 -1.64 -4.41
C VAL A 111 4.18 -2.82 -4.15
N LYS A 112 5.41 -2.77 -4.67
CA LYS A 112 6.42 -3.81 -4.43
C LYS A 112 6.75 -3.96 -2.95
N THR A 113 6.94 -2.85 -2.24
CA THR A 113 7.28 -2.84 -0.81
C THR A 113 6.10 -3.33 0.04
N VAL A 114 4.89 -2.80 -0.19
CA VAL A 114 3.69 -3.20 0.54
C VAL A 114 3.38 -4.68 0.33
N ARG A 115 3.48 -5.17 -0.92
CA ARG A 115 3.31 -6.60 -1.22
C ARG A 115 4.31 -7.45 -0.49
N LEU A 116 5.58 -7.06 -0.47
CA LEU A 116 6.63 -7.79 0.25
C LEU A 116 6.29 -7.89 1.74
N LEU A 117 5.91 -6.77 2.37
CA LEU A 117 5.54 -6.73 3.78
C LEU A 117 4.28 -7.57 4.06
N LEU A 118 3.27 -7.48 3.20
CA LEU A 118 2.05 -8.27 3.34
C LEU A 118 2.35 -9.77 3.21
N ASP A 119 2.99 -10.18 2.13
CA ASP A 119 3.18 -11.60 1.81
C ASP A 119 4.17 -12.30 2.76
N VAL A 120 5.19 -11.58 3.25
CA VAL A 120 6.25 -12.18 4.08
C VAL A 120 5.99 -12.02 5.58
N GLU A 121 5.49 -10.86 6.01
CA GLU A 121 5.42 -10.53 7.45
C GLU A 121 4.00 -10.59 8.02
N ILE A 122 3.01 -9.99 7.33
CA ILE A 122 1.69 -9.74 7.90
C ILE A 122 0.76 -10.96 7.68
N LEU A 123 0.58 -11.36 6.43
CA LEU A 123 -0.39 -12.41 6.08
C LEU A 123 -0.08 -13.77 6.69
N PRO A 124 1.18 -14.25 6.76
CA PRO A 124 1.48 -15.52 7.39
C PRO A 124 1.19 -15.57 8.89
N ARG A 125 1.19 -14.40 9.56
CA ARG A 125 0.88 -14.30 10.99
C ARG A 125 -0.60 -14.21 11.29
N MET A 126 -1.36 -13.54 10.42
CA MET A 126 -2.77 -13.20 10.67
C MET A 126 -3.74 -14.16 10.02
N VAL A 127 -3.39 -14.76 8.87
CA VAL A 127 -4.32 -15.51 8.03
C VAL A 127 -3.83 -16.93 7.81
N ARG A 128 -4.52 -17.91 8.42
CA ARG A 128 -4.22 -19.35 8.23
C ARG A 128 -4.70 -19.89 6.87
N ARG A 129 -5.71 -19.26 6.25
CA ARG A 129 -6.29 -19.73 4.98
C ARG A 129 -5.60 -19.03 3.81
N ARG A 130 -4.84 -19.79 3.00
CA ARG A 130 -4.06 -19.28 1.86
C ARG A 130 -4.90 -18.46 0.86
N GLY A 131 -6.16 -18.85 0.62
CA GLY A 131 -7.06 -18.13 -0.30
C GLY A 131 -7.40 -16.72 0.17
N VAL A 132 -7.63 -16.52 1.47
CA VAL A 132 -7.92 -15.19 2.05
C VAL A 132 -6.69 -14.29 1.99
N ALA A 133 -5.50 -14.83 2.28
CA ALA A 133 -4.25 -14.09 2.17
C ALA A 133 -4.01 -13.58 0.74
N PHE A 134 -4.21 -14.46 -0.26
CA PHE A 134 -4.08 -14.09 -1.66
C PHE A 134 -5.09 -13.01 -2.07
N ALA A 135 -6.36 -13.15 -1.70
CA ALA A 135 -7.41 -12.19 -2.03
C ALA A 135 -7.11 -10.80 -1.41
N LEU A 136 -6.66 -10.76 -0.15
CA LEU A 136 -6.31 -9.52 0.53
C LEU A 136 -5.09 -8.83 -0.10
N SER A 137 -4.04 -9.60 -0.41
CA SER A 137 -2.85 -9.08 -1.11
C SER A 137 -3.21 -8.52 -2.50
N ALA A 138 -4.08 -9.23 -3.25
CA ALA A 138 -4.57 -8.79 -4.55
C ALA A 138 -5.41 -7.49 -4.44
N LEU A 139 -6.31 -7.42 -3.46
CA LEU A 139 -7.15 -6.22 -3.23
C LEU A 139 -6.28 -4.99 -2.94
N VAL A 140 -5.36 -5.09 -1.99
CA VAL A 140 -4.44 -4.00 -1.65
C VAL A 140 -3.62 -3.59 -2.86
N ARG A 141 -3.08 -4.55 -3.61
CA ARG A 141 -2.29 -4.28 -4.81
C ARG A 141 -3.08 -3.49 -5.86
N TYR A 142 -4.29 -3.94 -6.20
CA TYR A 142 -5.11 -3.27 -7.21
C TYR A 142 -5.57 -1.89 -6.76
N THR A 143 -5.90 -1.71 -5.49
CA THR A 143 -6.24 -0.39 -4.92
C THR A 143 -5.07 0.58 -5.03
N LEU A 144 -3.86 0.15 -4.67
CA LEU A 144 -2.66 0.99 -4.76
C LEU A 144 -2.31 1.33 -6.21
N ILE A 145 -2.42 0.37 -7.14
CA ILE A 145 -2.16 0.61 -8.57
C ILE A 145 -3.17 1.63 -9.11
N THR A 146 -4.46 1.43 -8.85
CA THR A 146 -5.51 2.34 -9.32
C THR A 146 -5.30 3.75 -8.76
N ALA A 147 -5.08 3.88 -7.45
CA ALA A 147 -4.80 5.18 -6.82
C ALA A 147 -3.53 5.83 -7.41
N GLY A 148 -2.47 5.06 -7.61
CA GLY A 148 -1.22 5.56 -8.18
C GLY A 148 -1.36 6.02 -9.63
N VAL A 149 -2.13 5.31 -10.45
CA VAL A 149 -2.43 5.74 -11.84
C VAL A 149 -3.23 7.04 -11.82
N LEU A 150 -4.26 7.15 -10.98
CA LEU A 150 -5.05 8.39 -10.87
C LEU A 150 -4.18 9.58 -10.41
N LEU A 151 -3.32 9.36 -9.42
CA LEU A 151 -2.37 10.38 -8.96
C LEU A 151 -1.38 10.78 -10.05
N ALA A 152 -0.91 9.82 -10.85
CA ALA A 152 -0.02 10.11 -11.97
C ALA A 152 -0.70 10.96 -13.04
N LEU A 153 -1.94 10.63 -13.41
CA LEU A 153 -2.74 11.43 -14.35
C LEU A 153 -2.99 12.84 -13.81
N ALA A 154 -3.31 12.97 -12.51
CA ALA A 154 -3.44 14.27 -11.87
C ALA A 154 -2.12 15.07 -11.89
N ALA A 155 -0.98 14.42 -11.64
CA ALA A 155 0.34 15.05 -11.70
C ALA A 155 0.71 15.50 -13.13
N MET A 156 0.18 14.84 -14.15
CA MET A 156 0.29 15.25 -15.54
C MET A 156 -0.61 16.43 -15.90
N GLY A 157 -1.47 16.90 -14.99
CA GLY A 157 -2.42 18.00 -15.25
C GLY A 157 -3.70 17.55 -15.97
N ILE A 158 -3.93 16.24 -16.08
CA ILE A 158 -5.14 15.71 -16.71
C ILE A 158 -6.34 15.94 -15.77
N ASP A 159 -7.40 16.55 -16.30
CA ASP A 159 -8.64 16.75 -15.54
C ASP A 159 -9.34 15.41 -15.23
N LEU A 160 -9.34 15.05 -13.95
CA LEU A 160 -9.95 13.83 -13.45
C LEU A 160 -11.42 13.99 -13.06
N THR A 161 -12.04 15.14 -13.31
CA THR A 161 -13.43 15.42 -12.90
C THR A 161 -14.39 14.34 -13.43
N LYS A 162 -14.29 14.01 -14.70
CA LYS A 162 -15.14 12.97 -15.31
C LYS A 162 -14.85 11.58 -14.72
N VAL A 163 -13.60 11.27 -14.46
CA VAL A 163 -13.18 9.99 -13.84
C VAL A 163 -13.71 9.92 -12.41
N THR A 164 -13.66 11.01 -11.66
CA THR A 164 -14.16 11.08 -10.28
C THR A 164 -15.67 10.88 -10.22
N VAL A 165 -16.43 11.45 -11.16
CA VAL A 165 -17.89 11.25 -11.24
C VAL A 165 -18.21 9.78 -11.51
N ILE A 166 -17.52 9.15 -12.47
CA ILE A 166 -17.73 7.73 -12.80
C ILE A 166 -17.31 6.85 -11.62
N ALA A 167 -16.16 7.14 -10.99
CA ALA A 167 -15.70 6.40 -9.82
C ALA A 167 -16.66 6.54 -8.63
N GLY A 168 -17.26 7.73 -8.44
CA GLY A 168 -18.28 7.97 -7.44
C GLY A 168 -19.53 7.13 -7.67
N ALA A 169 -20.06 7.12 -8.91
CA ALA A 169 -21.20 6.29 -9.28
C ALA A 169 -20.93 4.79 -9.10
N LEU A 170 -19.71 4.34 -9.49
CA LEU A 170 -19.29 2.96 -9.29
C LEU A 170 -19.16 2.65 -7.79
N GLY A 171 -18.62 3.59 -6.99
CA GLY A 171 -18.50 3.46 -5.54
C GLY A 171 -19.86 3.27 -4.85
N VAL A 172 -20.88 4.02 -5.27
CA VAL A 172 -22.26 3.84 -4.79
C VAL A 172 -22.78 2.45 -5.16
N GLY A 173 -22.57 2.00 -6.41
CA GLY A 173 -22.97 0.65 -6.85
C GLY A 173 -22.29 -0.46 -6.03
N ILE A 174 -21.00 -0.35 -5.80
CA ILE A 174 -20.23 -1.28 -4.94
C ILE A 174 -20.76 -1.21 -3.50
N GLY A 175 -21.04 0.00 -2.99
CA GLY A 175 -21.60 0.19 -1.65
C GLY A 175 -22.92 -0.55 -1.45
N PHE A 176 -23.85 -0.45 -2.40
CA PHE A 176 -25.09 -1.23 -2.38
C PHE A 176 -24.82 -2.75 -2.48
N GLY A 177 -23.87 -3.17 -3.32
CA GLY A 177 -23.49 -4.58 -3.43
C GLY A 177 -22.87 -5.16 -2.16
N LEU A 178 -22.19 -4.33 -1.35
CA LEU A 178 -21.57 -4.74 -0.09
C LEU A 178 -22.41 -4.47 1.15
N GLN A 179 -23.56 -3.81 1.02
CA GLN A 179 -24.42 -3.40 2.13
C GLN A 179 -24.74 -4.54 3.09
N SER A 180 -25.12 -5.70 2.58
CA SER A 180 -25.44 -6.87 3.41
C SER A 180 -24.19 -7.39 4.17
N VAL A 181 -23.03 -7.36 3.55
CA VAL A 181 -21.76 -7.79 4.18
C VAL A 181 -21.40 -6.86 5.34
N VAL A 182 -21.50 -5.55 5.11
CA VAL A 182 -21.22 -4.52 6.13
C VAL A 182 -22.23 -4.62 7.28
N ASN A 183 -23.52 -4.76 6.97
CA ASN A 183 -24.57 -4.90 8.00
C ASN A 183 -24.32 -6.12 8.89
N ASN A 184 -24.04 -7.28 8.29
CA ASN A 184 -23.73 -8.50 9.05
C ASN A 184 -22.47 -8.39 9.89
N PHE A 185 -21.47 -7.68 9.39
CA PHE A 185 -20.22 -7.43 10.12
C PHE A 185 -20.46 -6.53 11.35
N LEU A 186 -21.18 -5.41 11.18
CA LEU A 186 -21.54 -4.50 12.27
C LEU A 186 -22.41 -5.20 13.31
N SER A 187 -23.41 -5.97 12.87
CA SER A 187 -24.23 -6.80 13.75
C SER A 187 -23.42 -7.80 14.54
N GLY A 188 -22.45 -8.46 13.89
CA GLY A 188 -21.52 -9.37 14.58
C GLY A 188 -20.65 -8.66 15.63
N LEU A 189 -20.22 -7.45 15.34
CA LEU A 189 -19.46 -6.64 16.31
C LEU A 189 -20.32 -6.27 17.53
N ILE A 190 -21.59 -5.86 17.32
CA ILE A 190 -22.55 -5.57 18.40
C ILE A 190 -22.77 -6.82 19.25
N LEU A 191 -23.06 -7.98 18.63
CA LEU A 191 -23.25 -9.24 19.35
C LEU A 191 -22.04 -9.62 20.22
N LEU A 192 -20.83 -9.37 19.74
CA LEU A 192 -19.59 -9.71 20.47
C LEU A 192 -19.27 -8.71 21.60
N VAL A 193 -19.64 -7.43 21.44
CA VAL A 193 -19.37 -6.36 22.42
C VAL A 193 -20.45 -6.31 23.49
N GLU A 194 -21.72 -6.20 23.08
CA GLU A 194 -22.86 -6.05 24.00
C GLU A 194 -23.34 -7.40 24.55
N ARG A 195 -23.07 -8.50 23.83
CA ARG A 195 -23.41 -9.86 24.23
C ARG A 195 -24.88 -10.08 24.59
N PRO A 196 -25.85 -9.56 23.82
CA PRO A 196 -27.26 -9.82 24.05
C PRO A 196 -27.60 -11.30 23.91
N VAL A 197 -26.78 -12.03 23.13
CA VAL A 197 -26.83 -13.49 22.92
C VAL A 197 -25.43 -14.05 23.07
N THR A 198 -25.30 -15.18 23.72
CA THR A 198 -24.02 -15.88 23.94
C THR A 198 -24.08 -17.33 23.46
N ALA A 199 -22.88 -17.94 23.28
CA ALA A 199 -22.83 -19.37 22.97
C ALA A 199 -23.46 -20.19 24.12
N GLY A 200 -24.38 -21.08 23.79
CA GLY A 200 -25.17 -21.88 24.72
C GLY A 200 -26.61 -21.39 24.90
N ASP A 201 -26.94 -20.17 24.49
CA ASP A 201 -28.29 -19.64 24.58
C ASP A 201 -29.20 -20.30 23.54
N VAL A 202 -30.47 -20.45 23.91
CA VAL A 202 -31.52 -20.91 22.98
C VAL A 202 -32.12 -19.70 22.29
N VAL A 203 -32.09 -19.70 20.97
CA VAL A 203 -32.62 -18.61 20.14
C VAL A 203 -33.65 -19.15 19.15
N GLN A 204 -34.61 -18.30 18.80
CA GLN A 204 -35.56 -18.53 17.72
C GLN A 204 -35.43 -17.37 16.72
N ILE A 205 -35.10 -17.68 15.48
CA ILE A 205 -34.89 -16.72 14.40
C ILE A 205 -35.77 -17.14 13.22
N GLY A 206 -36.94 -16.48 13.07
CA GLY A 206 -37.98 -16.94 12.16
C GLY A 206 -38.41 -18.37 12.49
N ASP A 207 -38.28 -19.27 11.53
CA ASP A 207 -38.67 -20.69 11.71
C ASP A 207 -37.54 -21.56 12.28
N THR A 208 -36.35 -21.00 12.53
CA THR A 208 -35.17 -21.72 13.02
C THR A 208 -35.06 -21.55 14.52
N GLN A 209 -35.31 -22.61 15.29
CA GLN A 209 -35.04 -22.67 16.73
C GLN A 209 -33.82 -23.55 17.00
N GLY A 210 -32.97 -23.13 17.93
CA GLY A 210 -31.80 -23.92 18.30
C GLY A 210 -30.90 -23.25 19.32
N VAL A 211 -29.81 -23.93 19.63
CA VAL A 211 -28.77 -23.47 20.56
C VAL A 211 -27.65 -22.81 19.79
N VAL A 212 -27.21 -21.64 20.21
CA VAL A 212 -26.08 -20.93 19.63
C VAL A 212 -24.80 -21.71 19.93
N VAL A 213 -24.12 -22.17 18.87
CA VAL A 213 -22.84 -22.89 18.96
C VAL A 213 -21.69 -21.89 19.03
N GLY A 214 -21.77 -20.81 18.25
CA GLY A 214 -20.74 -19.78 18.24
C GLY A 214 -21.11 -18.62 17.33
N ILE A 215 -20.63 -17.44 17.71
CA ILE A 215 -20.82 -16.18 16.98
C ILE A 215 -19.57 -15.87 16.21
N GLY A 216 -19.68 -15.83 14.88
CA GLY A 216 -18.60 -15.43 13.98
C GLY A 216 -18.69 -13.96 13.58
N VAL A 217 -17.77 -13.50 12.75
CA VAL A 217 -17.66 -12.08 12.33
C VAL A 217 -18.88 -11.60 11.55
N ARG A 218 -19.50 -12.46 10.72
CA ARG A 218 -20.64 -12.10 9.87
C ARG A 218 -21.86 -13.03 10.03
N SER A 219 -21.68 -14.14 10.71
CA SER A 219 -22.74 -15.16 10.87
C SER A 219 -22.57 -15.92 12.17
N THR A 220 -23.65 -16.35 12.73
CA THR A 220 -23.75 -17.18 13.93
C THR A 220 -24.15 -18.60 13.53
N THR A 221 -23.53 -19.60 14.17
CA THR A 221 -23.89 -21.01 13.98
C THR A 221 -24.87 -21.41 15.07
N VAL A 222 -26.04 -21.89 14.67
CA VAL A 222 -27.13 -22.35 15.56
C VAL A 222 -27.34 -23.86 15.31
N ARG A 223 -27.36 -24.66 16.37
CA ARG A 223 -27.66 -26.10 16.30
C ARG A 223 -29.14 -26.34 16.62
N THR A 224 -29.86 -26.90 15.66
CA THR A 224 -31.27 -27.24 15.82
C THR A 224 -31.46 -28.47 16.72
N PRO A 225 -32.69 -28.71 17.26
CA PRO A 225 -33.00 -29.94 18.03
C PRO A 225 -32.75 -31.21 17.23
N ALA A 226 -32.84 -31.17 15.90
CA ALA A 226 -32.55 -32.31 15.02
C ALA A 226 -31.03 -32.57 14.85
N GLY A 227 -30.17 -31.76 15.50
CA GLY A 227 -28.71 -31.87 15.43
C GLY A 227 -28.04 -31.20 14.22
N ALA A 228 -28.81 -30.57 13.35
CA ALA A 228 -28.27 -29.83 12.19
C ALA A 228 -27.68 -28.48 12.61
N GLU A 229 -26.54 -28.10 12.02
CA GLU A 229 -25.96 -26.79 12.20
C GLU A 229 -26.41 -25.85 11.07
N VAL A 230 -27.09 -24.78 11.46
CA VAL A 230 -27.60 -23.73 10.55
C VAL A 230 -26.77 -22.48 10.72
N ILE A 231 -26.32 -21.89 9.61
CA ILE A 231 -25.56 -20.65 9.59
C ILE A 231 -26.56 -19.51 9.37
N VAL A 232 -26.71 -18.65 10.38
CA VAL A 232 -27.63 -17.50 10.36
C VAL A 232 -26.82 -16.22 10.23
N PRO A 233 -27.21 -15.29 9.32
CA PRO A 233 -26.59 -13.96 9.25
C PRO A 233 -26.73 -13.21 10.58
N ASN A 234 -25.68 -12.53 11.03
CA ASN A 234 -25.73 -11.80 12.30
C ASN A 234 -26.78 -10.68 12.32
N ALA A 235 -27.08 -10.08 11.18
CA ALA A 235 -28.12 -9.05 11.06
C ALA A 235 -29.50 -9.59 11.45
N ASP A 236 -29.79 -10.85 11.16
CA ASP A 236 -31.08 -11.47 11.48
C ASP A 236 -31.26 -11.66 13.00
N LEU A 237 -30.15 -11.88 13.73
CA LEU A 237 -30.16 -12.00 15.19
C LEU A 237 -30.43 -10.68 15.93
N ILE A 238 -30.16 -9.55 15.28
CA ILE A 238 -30.39 -8.22 15.87
C ILE A 238 -31.74 -7.64 15.45
N THR A 239 -32.21 -7.98 14.25
CA THR A 239 -33.42 -7.33 13.65
C THR A 239 -34.66 -8.18 13.75
N LYS A 240 -34.58 -9.45 14.04
CA LYS A 240 -35.68 -10.39 14.16
C LYS A 240 -35.78 -10.97 15.57
#